data_15b60a4c92139d6330c1abe1b158c35a
#
_entry.id   15b60a4c92139d6330c1abe1b158c35a
#
_cell.length_a   1.000
_cell.length_b   1.000
_cell.length_c   1.000
_cell.angle_alpha   90.00
_cell.angle_beta   90.00
_cell.angle_gamma   90.00
#
_symmetry.space_group_name_H-M   'P 1'
#
loop_
_entity.id
_entity.type
_entity.pdbx_description
1 polymer ?
#
loop_
_entity_poly.entity_id
_entity_poly.type
_entity_poly.pdbx_seq_one_letter_code
_entity_poly.pdbx_strand_id
1 'polypeptide(L)'
;MDGDRETPGWFDTHEVTNQPPPLEAYDVFSSDRALVEAVERHGAAHNVGDLAAIGRRAGDPEWIERGRQANSVVPTLRTHDRYGHRLDVVQYHPAYHDLMEAAVEAGLHAAPWVDTRPAPHVTR
;
A
#
# COMPACT_ATOMS: atom_id res chain seq x y z
N MET A 1 -28.06 1.32 -4.54
CA MET A 1 -28.54 2.34 -5.51
C MET A 1 -28.07 3.69 -4.97
N ASP A 2 -26.76 3.95 -5.12
CA ASP A 2 -26.18 5.22 -4.71
C ASP A 2 -25.67 5.93 -5.95
N GLY A 3 -26.33 7.08 -6.19
CA GLY A 3 -26.12 7.86 -7.38
C GLY A 3 -24.72 8.50 -7.36
N ASP A 4 -23.99 8.28 -8.44
CA ASP A 4 -22.92 9.14 -8.88
C ASP A 4 -23.36 10.59 -8.74
N ARG A 5 -22.78 11.29 -7.78
CA ARG A 5 -22.82 12.74 -7.77
C ARG A 5 -21.87 13.21 -8.87
N GLU A 6 -22.37 13.21 -10.08
CA GLU A 6 -21.76 14.02 -11.14
C GLU A 6 -21.69 15.45 -10.63
N THR A 7 -20.50 15.89 -10.26
CA THR A 7 -20.21 17.32 -10.08
C THR A 7 -20.52 18.01 -11.40
N PRO A 8 -21.38 19.06 -11.44
CA PRO A 8 -21.72 19.71 -12.69
C PRO A 8 -20.45 20.25 -13.35
N GLY A 9 -20.12 19.72 -14.53
CA GLY A 9 -18.90 20.02 -15.30
C GLY A 9 -18.83 21.41 -15.94
N TRP A 10 -19.46 22.41 -15.34
CA TRP A 10 -19.42 23.78 -15.87
C TRP A 10 -18.10 24.53 -15.60
N PHE A 11 -17.19 23.91 -14.85
CA PHE A 11 -15.81 24.38 -14.69
C PHE A 11 -14.81 23.61 -15.56
N ASP A 12 -15.23 22.56 -16.24
CA ASP A 12 -14.36 21.81 -17.13
C ASP A 12 -14.11 22.63 -18.40
N THR A 13 -12.89 23.07 -18.59
CA THR A 13 -12.50 23.86 -19.77
C THR A 13 -12.21 23.00 -20.99
N HIS A 14 -12.08 21.66 -20.78
CA HIS A 14 -11.82 20.70 -21.86
C HIS A 14 -12.15 19.28 -21.39
N GLU A 15 -12.49 18.43 -22.33
CA GLU A 15 -12.64 17.01 -22.11
C GLU A 15 -11.26 16.33 -22.06
N VAL A 16 -10.99 15.58 -20.98
CA VAL A 16 -9.76 14.83 -20.83
C VAL A 16 -9.91 13.46 -21.50
N THR A 17 -9.34 13.30 -22.69
CA THR A 17 -9.50 12.08 -23.51
C THR A 17 -8.26 11.19 -23.56
N ASN A 18 -7.12 11.67 -23.11
CA ASN A 18 -5.82 10.98 -23.21
C ASN A 18 -5.23 10.50 -21.89
N GLN A 19 -6.01 10.50 -20.83
CA GLN A 19 -5.59 9.96 -19.54
C GLN A 19 -5.96 8.46 -19.45
N PRO A 20 -5.03 7.58 -19.09
CA PRO A 20 -5.37 6.20 -18.81
C PRO A 20 -6.24 6.12 -17.55
N PRO A 21 -7.08 5.08 -17.42
CA PRO A 21 -7.79 4.82 -16.18
C PRO A 21 -6.80 4.59 -15.03
N PRO A 22 -7.20 4.84 -13.77
CA PRO A 22 -6.37 4.52 -12.61
C PRO A 22 -5.94 3.05 -12.62
N LEU A 23 -4.67 2.78 -12.24
CA LEU A 23 -4.16 1.43 -12.04
C LEU A 23 -4.55 0.96 -10.64
N GLU A 24 -5.74 0.39 -10.55
CA GLU A 24 -6.31 -0.11 -9.29
C GLU A 24 -7.16 -1.37 -9.55
N ALA A 25 -7.57 -2.04 -8.47
CA ALA A 25 -8.38 -3.26 -8.52
C ALA A 25 -7.72 -4.41 -9.31
N TYR A 26 -6.41 -4.59 -9.21
CA TYR A 26 -5.68 -5.66 -9.87
C TYR A 26 -4.60 -6.27 -8.95
N ASP A 27 -4.13 -7.47 -9.28
CA ASP A 27 -3.00 -8.12 -8.59
C ASP A 27 -1.69 -7.60 -9.19
N VAL A 28 -1.01 -6.71 -8.48
CA VAL A 28 0.22 -6.05 -8.96
C VAL A 28 1.38 -7.03 -9.13
N PHE A 29 1.37 -8.17 -8.44
CA PHE A 29 2.39 -9.20 -8.60
C PHE A 29 2.07 -10.13 -9.77
N SER A 30 0.90 -10.77 -9.76
CA SER A 30 0.56 -11.81 -10.77
C SER A 30 0.35 -11.24 -12.17
N SER A 31 0.03 -9.94 -12.29
CA SER A 31 -0.08 -9.27 -13.58
C SER A 31 1.27 -8.92 -14.22
N ASP A 32 2.34 -8.87 -13.42
CA ASP A 32 3.70 -8.64 -13.89
C ASP A 32 4.44 -9.95 -14.15
N ARG A 33 4.33 -10.43 -15.40
CA ARG A 33 4.96 -11.67 -15.82
C ARG A 33 6.47 -11.69 -15.61
N ALA A 34 7.15 -10.57 -15.85
CA ALA A 34 8.60 -10.49 -15.68
C ALA A 34 9.00 -10.65 -14.21
N LEU A 35 8.23 -10.07 -13.29
CA LEU A 35 8.43 -10.21 -11.85
C LEU A 35 8.18 -11.66 -11.39
N VAL A 36 7.09 -12.31 -11.83
CA VAL A 36 6.78 -13.70 -11.51
C VAL A 36 7.92 -14.63 -11.97
N GLU A 37 8.32 -14.52 -13.24
CA GLU A 37 9.42 -15.31 -13.80
C GLU A 37 10.77 -15.08 -13.08
N ALA A 38 11.02 -13.86 -12.63
CA ALA A 38 12.21 -13.55 -11.84
C ALA A 38 12.20 -14.25 -10.46
N VAL A 39 11.07 -14.20 -9.76
CA VAL A 39 10.89 -14.88 -8.46
C VAL A 39 11.11 -16.39 -8.60
N GLU A 40 10.53 -17.01 -9.61
CA GLU A 40 10.70 -18.45 -9.87
C GLU A 40 12.15 -18.79 -10.22
N ARG A 41 12.79 -18.02 -11.10
CA ARG A 41 14.18 -18.22 -11.55
C ARG A 41 15.18 -18.12 -10.41
N HIS A 42 14.93 -17.24 -9.45
CA HIS A 42 15.82 -17.03 -8.30
C HIS A 42 15.50 -17.93 -7.10
N GLY A 43 14.71 -18.99 -7.29
CA GLY A 43 14.48 -20.04 -6.30
C GLY A 43 13.46 -19.68 -5.21
N ALA A 44 12.67 -18.63 -5.43
CA ALA A 44 11.65 -18.20 -4.49
C ALA A 44 10.21 -18.60 -4.90
N ALA A 45 10.07 -19.60 -5.75
CA ALA A 45 8.77 -20.10 -6.24
C ALA A 45 7.78 -20.48 -5.10
N HIS A 46 8.31 -20.89 -3.94
CA HIS A 46 7.51 -21.23 -2.76
C HIS A 46 6.77 -20.02 -2.17
N ASN A 47 7.19 -18.78 -2.47
CA ASN A 47 6.57 -17.56 -2.00
C ASN A 47 5.54 -16.96 -2.99
N VAL A 48 5.33 -17.54 -4.16
CA VAL A 48 4.44 -16.99 -5.20
C VAL A 48 3.02 -16.77 -4.68
N GLY A 49 2.49 -17.71 -3.87
CA GLY A 49 1.17 -17.58 -3.26
C GLY A 49 1.05 -16.37 -2.32
N ASP A 50 2.04 -16.17 -1.45
CA ASP A 50 2.08 -15.06 -0.50
C ASP A 50 2.27 -13.73 -1.24
N LEU A 51 3.14 -13.70 -2.25
CA LEU A 51 3.37 -12.52 -3.08
C LEU A 51 2.11 -12.13 -3.87
N ALA A 52 1.35 -13.10 -4.39
CA ALA A 52 0.07 -12.83 -5.04
C ALA A 52 -0.97 -12.28 -4.05
N ALA A 53 -1.00 -12.76 -2.80
CA ALA A 53 -1.88 -12.20 -1.77
C ALA A 53 -1.53 -10.74 -1.45
N ILE A 54 -0.24 -10.45 -1.30
CA ILE A 54 0.27 -9.09 -1.11
C ILE A 54 -0.03 -8.24 -2.33
N GLY A 55 0.18 -8.77 -3.54
CA GLY A 55 -0.08 -8.08 -4.80
C GLY A 55 -1.54 -7.65 -4.97
N ARG A 56 -2.49 -8.50 -4.61
CA ARG A 56 -3.91 -8.15 -4.62
C ARG A 56 -4.24 -7.06 -3.61
N ARG A 57 -3.68 -7.15 -2.40
CA ARG A 57 -3.88 -6.12 -1.36
C ARG A 57 -3.29 -4.78 -1.81
N ALA A 58 -2.10 -4.78 -2.39
CA ALA A 58 -1.43 -3.57 -2.86
C ALA A 58 -2.15 -2.89 -4.03
N GLY A 59 -2.82 -3.66 -4.89
CA GLY A 59 -3.62 -3.13 -6.00
C GLY A 59 -5.07 -2.79 -5.64
N ASP A 60 -5.49 -3.02 -4.40
CA ASP A 60 -6.83 -2.68 -3.94
C ASP A 60 -6.99 -1.16 -3.76
N PRO A 61 -8.05 -0.54 -4.30
CA PRO A 61 -8.27 0.91 -4.23
C PRO A 61 -8.24 1.47 -2.81
N GLU A 62 -8.75 0.73 -1.83
CA GLU A 62 -8.79 1.17 -0.44
C GLU A 62 -7.38 1.22 0.16
N TRP A 63 -6.52 0.25 -0.19
CA TRP A 63 -5.12 0.23 0.27
C TRP A 63 -4.26 1.28 -0.43
N ILE A 64 -4.52 1.54 -1.71
CA ILE A 64 -3.88 2.65 -2.45
C ILE A 64 -4.23 3.99 -1.77
N GLU A 65 -5.51 4.18 -1.40
CA GLU A 65 -5.95 5.40 -0.71
C GLU A 65 -5.32 5.53 0.69
N ARG A 66 -5.20 4.43 1.45
CA ARG A 66 -4.45 4.44 2.74
C ARG A 66 -3.00 4.87 2.54
N GLY A 67 -2.35 4.36 1.49
CA GLY A 67 -0.98 4.78 1.14
C GLY A 67 -0.90 6.28 0.86
N ARG A 68 -1.84 6.82 0.11
CA ARG A 68 -1.93 8.25 -0.19
C ARG A 68 -2.13 9.08 1.08
N GLN A 69 -3.03 8.67 1.98
CA GLN A 69 -3.31 9.35 3.23
C GLN A 69 -2.09 9.35 4.17
N ALA A 70 -1.47 8.18 4.35
CA ALA A 70 -0.28 8.05 5.18
C ALA A 70 0.90 8.91 4.68
N ASN A 71 1.03 9.07 3.36
CA ASN A 71 2.09 9.87 2.76
C ASN A 71 1.79 11.38 2.75
N SER A 72 0.51 11.76 2.67
CA SER A 72 0.11 13.17 2.54
C SER A 72 0.00 13.89 3.89
N VAL A 73 -0.27 13.15 4.97
CA VAL A 73 -0.45 13.72 6.30
C VAL A 73 0.85 13.63 7.09
N VAL A 74 1.47 14.78 7.31
CA VAL A 74 2.73 14.89 8.06
C VAL A 74 2.50 14.50 9.53
N PRO A 75 3.34 13.64 10.10
CA PRO A 75 3.28 13.31 11.53
C PRO A 75 3.46 14.54 12.41
N THR A 76 2.74 14.59 13.52
CA THR A 76 2.81 15.66 14.51
C THR A 76 3.43 15.19 15.82
N LEU A 77 4.35 15.98 16.37
CA LEU A 77 4.89 15.75 17.71
C LEU A 77 3.97 16.38 18.76
N ARG A 78 3.38 15.53 19.59
CA ARG A 78 2.65 15.98 20.78
C ARG A 78 3.59 15.98 21.97
N THR A 79 4.02 17.16 22.38
CA THR A 79 4.97 17.32 23.48
C THR A 79 4.31 17.21 24.85
N HIS A 80 3.07 17.67 24.97
CA HIS A 80 2.32 17.69 26.23
C HIS A 80 0.85 17.30 26.01
N ASP A 81 0.21 16.82 27.08
CA ASP A 81 -1.23 16.63 27.13
C ASP A 81 -1.98 17.93 27.48
N ARG A 82 -3.32 17.85 27.59
CA ARG A 82 -4.17 19.00 27.96
C ARG A 82 -3.96 19.51 29.37
N TYR A 83 -3.26 18.77 30.23
CA TYR A 83 -2.97 19.14 31.62
C TYR A 83 -1.52 19.61 31.81
N GLY A 84 -0.72 19.64 30.74
CA GLY A 84 0.67 20.07 30.79
C GLY A 84 1.67 18.95 31.11
N HIS A 85 1.22 17.69 31.19
CA HIS A 85 2.13 16.55 31.36
C HIS A 85 2.87 16.26 30.06
N ARG A 86 4.17 15.98 30.16
CA ARG A 86 5.03 15.69 29.02
C ARG A 86 4.70 14.32 28.43
N LEU A 87 4.48 14.25 27.12
CA LEU A 87 4.17 13.03 26.37
C LEU A 87 5.28 12.64 25.40
N ASP A 88 5.79 13.58 24.63
CA ASP A 88 6.77 13.39 23.54
C ASP A 88 6.39 12.25 22.58
N VAL A 89 5.12 12.23 22.14
CA VAL A 89 4.56 11.21 21.26
C VAL A 89 4.47 11.72 19.83
N VAL A 90 5.02 10.97 18.88
CA VAL A 90 4.81 11.20 17.44
C VAL A 90 3.48 10.60 17.04
N GLN A 91 2.58 11.41 16.54
CA GLN A 91 1.24 11.02 16.11
C GLN A 91 1.18 10.93 14.60
N TYR A 92 0.93 9.73 14.09
CA TYR A 92 0.75 9.45 12.68
C TYR A 92 -0.72 9.40 12.30
N HIS A 93 -1.01 9.53 11.01
CA HIS A 93 -2.34 9.25 10.49
C HIS A 93 -2.73 7.77 10.73
N PRO A 94 -4.01 7.44 11.04
CA PRO A 94 -4.42 6.05 11.26
C PRO A 94 -4.03 5.10 10.12
N ALA A 95 -4.14 5.53 8.86
CA ALA A 95 -3.74 4.73 7.70
C ALA A 95 -2.27 4.26 7.73
N TYR A 96 -1.37 5.01 8.39
CA TYR A 96 0.00 4.57 8.61
C TYR A 96 0.05 3.30 9.47
N HIS A 97 -0.74 3.25 10.54
CA HIS A 97 -0.79 2.09 11.43
C HIS A 97 -1.41 0.89 10.74
N ASP A 98 -2.47 1.08 9.93
CA ASP A 98 -3.11 0.01 9.14
C ASP A 98 -2.10 -0.61 8.15
N LEU A 99 -1.30 0.22 7.46
CA LEU A 99 -0.27 -0.25 6.53
C LEU A 99 0.87 -0.99 7.25
N MET A 100 1.31 -0.49 8.40
CA MET A 100 2.35 -1.13 9.21
C MET A 100 1.88 -2.47 9.77
N GLU A 101 0.66 -2.54 10.28
CA GLU A 101 0.05 -3.79 10.77
C GLU A 101 -0.01 -4.83 9.65
N ALA A 102 -0.53 -4.47 8.48
CA ALA A 102 -0.58 -5.35 7.32
C ALA A 102 0.80 -5.85 6.87
N ALA A 103 1.82 -4.98 6.89
CA ALA A 103 3.18 -5.36 6.55
C ALA A 103 3.80 -6.33 7.56
N VAL A 104 3.53 -6.13 8.86
CA VAL A 104 3.98 -7.02 9.93
C VAL A 104 3.29 -8.37 9.86
N GLU A 105 1.95 -8.39 9.70
CA GLU A 105 1.17 -9.62 9.50
C GLU A 105 1.65 -10.45 8.31
N ALA A 106 1.96 -9.80 7.20
CA ALA A 106 2.52 -10.44 6.02
C ALA A 106 4.01 -10.84 6.17
N GLY A 107 4.66 -10.54 7.31
CA GLY A 107 6.06 -10.88 7.58
C GLY A 107 7.08 -10.14 6.72
N LEU A 108 6.71 -9.03 6.06
CA LEU A 108 7.58 -8.35 5.08
C LEU A 108 8.89 -7.86 5.68
N HIS A 109 8.89 -7.52 6.97
CA HIS A 109 10.07 -7.04 7.68
C HIS A 109 11.07 -8.16 8.02
N ALA A 110 10.63 -9.41 8.11
CA ALA A 110 11.39 -10.53 8.66
C ALA A 110 11.64 -11.67 7.67
N ALA A 111 10.85 -11.79 6.61
CA ALA A 111 10.90 -12.91 5.67
C ALA A 111 12.31 -13.26 5.17
N PRO A 112 13.19 -12.31 4.79
CA PRO A 112 14.54 -12.63 4.35
C PRO A 112 15.48 -13.15 5.44
N TRP A 113 15.10 -13.02 6.70
CA TRP A 113 15.96 -13.34 7.84
C TRP A 113 15.56 -14.62 8.58
N VAL A 114 14.29 -15.02 8.47
CA VAL A 114 13.75 -16.19 9.19
C VAL A 114 13.66 -17.45 8.32
N ASP A 115 13.63 -17.33 7.01
CA ASP A 115 13.66 -18.46 6.10
C ASP A 115 15.11 -18.73 5.63
N THR A 116 15.54 -19.98 5.71
CA THR A 116 16.85 -20.43 5.19
C THR A 116 16.86 -20.59 3.67
N ARG A 117 15.68 -20.56 3.05
CA ARG A 117 15.51 -20.58 1.59
C ARG A 117 15.65 -19.17 1.02
N PRO A 118 16.02 -19.04 -0.26
CA PRO A 118 16.03 -17.74 -0.92
C PRO A 118 14.69 -17.03 -0.77
N ALA A 119 14.69 -15.82 -0.20
CA ALA A 119 13.52 -14.97 -0.12
C ALA A 119 13.57 -13.93 -1.25
N PRO A 120 12.44 -13.60 -1.88
CA PRO A 120 12.42 -12.61 -2.93
C PRO A 120 12.71 -11.23 -2.34
N HIS A 121 13.67 -10.51 -2.91
CA HIS A 121 13.98 -9.13 -2.52
C HIS A 121 12.83 -8.15 -2.79
N VAL A 122 11.81 -8.56 -3.50
CA VAL A 122 10.59 -7.80 -3.78
C VAL A 122 9.70 -7.55 -2.55
N THR A 123 10.02 -8.20 -1.42
CA THR A 123 9.32 -7.98 -0.13
C THR A 123 9.95 -6.90 0.73
N ARG A 124 10.95 -6.19 0.25
CA ARG A 124 11.61 -5.09 0.97
C ARG A 124 11.06 -3.73 0.60
#